data_5b1b8e335ffac889e5f63d85d19bb4e4
#
_entry.id   5b1b8e335ffac889e5f63d85d19bb4e4
#
_cell.length_a   1.000
_cell.length_b   1.000
_cell.length_c   1.000
_cell.angle_alpha   90.00
_cell.angle_beta   90.00
_cell.angle_gamma   90.00
#
_symmetry.space_group_name_H-M   'P 1'
#
loop_
_entity.id
_entity.type
_entity.pdbx_description
1 polymer ?
#
loop_
_entity_poly.entity_id
_entity_poly.type
_entity_poly.pdbx_seq_one_letter_code
_entity_poly.pdbx_strand_id
1 'polypeptide(L)'
;MGILTFNSFQPQVCFQEVPDEVALAFTITGCPLRCQGCHSQDSWDPQIGIELNRLTFEGYLHRYQGLVSCILFFGGEWNPQALIEKLLISKTMGLKTCLYTGKDKVPQKIVQQLDFLKTGAWLPTRGGLEKPTTNQRFMDLKTGNLLNYKFRE
;
A
#
# COMPACT_ATOMS: atom_id res chain seq x y z
N MET A 1 -22.19 6.13 5.11
CA MET A 1 -21.22 7.06 5.63
C MET A 1 -19.86 6.80 5.07
N GLY A 2 -19.12 7.85 4.73
CA GLY A 2 -17.87 7.72 4.01
C GLY A 2 -16.64 7.39 4.83
N ILE A 3 -16.73 7.20 6.15
CA ILE A 3 -15.55 6.97 6.98
C ILE A 3 -14.90 5.60 6.76
N LEU A 4 -15.66 4.63 6.25
CA LEU A 4 -15.15 3.28 5.96
C LEU A 4 -14.90 3.07 4.48
N THR A 5 -14.85 4.14 3.69
CA THR A 5 -14.60 4.02 2.26
C THR A 5 -13.65 5.10 1.79
N PHE A 6 -12.93 4.82 0.75
CA PHE A 6 -12.10 5.75 -0.01
C PHE A 6 -12.16 5.30 -1.46
N ASN A 7 -11.62 6.13 -2.35
CA ASN A 7 -11.59 5.78 -3.76
C ASN A 7 -10.22 5.19 -4.12
N SER A 8 -10.23 4.30 -5.08
CA SER A 8 -9.03 3.63 -5.57
C SER A 8 -9.08 3.57 -7.09
N PHE A 9 -7.91 3.59 -7.71
CA PHE A 9 -7.81 3.14 -9.08
C PHE A 9 -8.09 1.64 -9.14
N GLN A 10 -8.40 1.13 -10.33
CA GLN A 10 -8.60 -0.30 -10.53
C GLN A 10 -7.35 -1.05 -10.07
N PRO A 11 -7.50 -2.16 -9.31
CA PRO A 11 -6.34 -2.87 -8.79
C PRO A 11 -5.54 -3.54 -9.91
N GLN A 12 -4.25 -3.70 -9.67
CA GLN A 12 -3.31 -4.32 -10.59
C GLN A 12 -2.49 -5.37 -9.87
N VAL A 13 -2.15 -6.44 -10.59
CA VAL A 13 -1.27 -7.47 -10.06
C VAL A 13 0.17 -7.02 -10.22
N CYS A 14 0.93 -7.09 -9.13
CA CYS A 14 2.32 -6.65 -9.08
C CYS A 14 3.22 -7.78 -8.60
N PHE A 15 4.41 -7.90 -9.21
CA PHE A 15 5.34 -8.99 -8.93
C PHE A 15 6.63 -8.54 -8.24
N GLN A 16 6.91 -7.24 -8.21
CA GLN A 16 8.19 -6.72 -7.72
C GLN A 16 8.05 -5.81 -6.50
N GLU A 17 6.86 -5.27 -6.29
CA GLU A 17 6.65 -4.25 -5.25
C GLU A 17 6.70 -4.83 -3.84
N VAL A 18 6.32 -6.09 -3.67
CA VAL A 18 6.47 -6.80 -2.41
C VAL A 18 7.35 -8.01 -2.66
N PRO A 19 8.59 -8.02 -2.14
CA PRO A 19 9.54 -9.10 -2.43
C PRO A 19 8.97 -10.48 -2.08
N ASP A 20 9.13 -11.41 -3.01
CA ASP A 20 8.74 -12.82 -2.87
C ASP A 20 7.23 -13.03 -2.81
N GLU A 21 6.41 -12.02 -3.12
CA GLU A 21 4.95 -12.11 -3.12
C GLU A 21 4.38 -11.69 -4.46
N VAL A 22 3.21 -12.23 -4.79
CA VAL A 22 2.39 -11.72 -5.89
C VAL A 22 1.30 -10.87 -5.24
N ALA A 23 1.34 -9.57 -5.49
CA ALA A 23 0.47 -8.61 -4.80
C ALA A 23 -0.65 -8.11 -5.71
N LEU A 24 -1.84 -7.95 -5.13
CA LEU A 24 -2.91 -7.18 -5.76
C LEU A 24 -2.83 -5.77 -5.17
N ALA A 25 -2.50 -4.80 -6.00
CA ALA A 25 -2.20 -3.44 -5.56
C ALA A 25 -3.36 -2.49 -5.82
N PHE A 26 -3.74 -1.75 -4.79
CA PHE A 26 -4.78 -0.72 -4.85
C PHE A 26 -4.14 0.64 -4.63
N THR A 27 -4.26 1.53 -5.62
CA THR A 27 -3.76 2.92 -5.49
C THR A 27 -4.90 3.79 -4.98
N ILE A 28 -4.78 4.20 -3.72
CA ILE A 28 -5.81 5.01 -3.06
C ILE A 28 -5.64 6.47 -3.46
N THR A 29 -6.74 7.09 -3.87
CA THR A 29 -6.71 8.49 -4.31
C THR A 29 -6.79 9.44 -3.12
N GLY A 30 -6.37 10.70 -3.33
CA GLY A 30 -6.42 11.72 -2.31
C GLY A 30 -5.17 11.86 -1.47
N CYS A 31 -4.01 11.43 -1.98
CA CYS A 31 -2.74 11.54 -1.25
C CYS A 31 -2.46 12.99 -0.86
N PRO A 32 -2.34 13.32 0.45
CA PRO A 32 -2.13 14.69 0.88
C PRO A 32 -0.68 15.17 0.77
N LEU A 33 0.27 14.27 0.55
CA LEU A 33 1.70 14.62 0.53
C LEU A 33 2.12 15.42 -0.70
N ARG A 34 1.52 15.08 -1.86
CA ARG A 34 1.76 15.78 -3.13
C ARG A 34 3.25 15.95 -3.43
N CYS A 35 3.99 14.85 -3.35
CA CYS A 35 5.44 14.87 -3.53
C CYS A 35 5.82 15.34 -4.92
N GLN A 36 6.80 16.24 -5.01
CA GLN A 36 7.33 16.68 -6.29
C GLN A 36 7.97 15.49 -7.00
N GLY A 37 7.61 15.29 -8.27
CA GLY A 37 8.11 14.16 -9.04
C GLY A 37 7.44 12.83 -8.72
N CYS A 38 6.36 12.86 -7.94
CA CYS A 38 5.61 11.65 -7.60
C CYS A 38 5.04 10.99 -8.86
N HIS A 39 5.20 9.65 -8.97
CA HIS A 39 4.67 8.89 -10.10
C HIS A 39 3.16 8.78 -10.11
N SER A 40 2.50 9.10 -8.99
CA SER A 40 1.07 8.95 -8.81
C SER A 40 0.36 10.29 -8.62
N GLN A 41 0.83 11.35 -9.30
CA GLN A 41 0.23 12.67 -9.16
C GLN A 41 -1.27 12.69 -9.53
N ASP A 42 -1.67 11.86 -10.48
CA ASP A 42 -3.06 11.73 -10.88
C ASP A 42 -3.95 11.15 -9.77
N SER A 43 -3.35 10.54 -8.75
CA SER A 43 -4.09 10.00 -7.61
C SER A 43 -4.33 11.02 -6.48
N TRP A 44 -3.90 12.27 -6.66
CA TRP A 44 -4.02 13.28 -5.60
C TRP A 44 -5.46 13.72 -5.35
N ASP A 45 -6.33 13.64 -6.37
CA ASP A 45 -7.73 14.01 -6.24
C ASP A 45 -8.52 12.86 -5.60
N PRO A 46 -9.11 13.05 -4.39
CA PRO A 46 -9.82 11.98 -3.69
C PRO A 46 -11.11 11.53 -4.39
N GLN A 47 -11.60 12.29 -5.36
CA GLN A 47 -12.81 11.96 -6.09
C GLN A 47 -12.55 11.11 -7.34
N ILE A 48 -11.30 10.98 -7.73
CA ILE A 48 -10.92 10.13 -8.87
C ILE A 48 -10.90 8.67 -8.41
N GLY A 49 -11.21 7.77 -9.35
CA GLY A 49 -11.21 6.34 -9.09
C GLY A 49 -12.59 5.81 -8.76
N ILE A 50 -12.63 4.57 -8.32
CA ILE A 50 -13.87 3.89 -7.93
C ILE A 50 -13.95 3.83 -6.41
N GLU A 51 -15.17 3.84 -5.89
CA GLU A 51 -15.36 3.70 -4.45
C GLU A 51 -14.97 2.28 -4.03
N LEU A 52 -14.02 2.19 -3.12
CA LEU A 52 -13.56 0.92 -2.58
C LEU A 52 -14.19 0.69 -1.22
N ASN A 53 -15.49 0.39 -1.24
CA ASN A 53 -16.18 0.01 -0.02
C ASN A 53 -15.94 -1.48 0.26
N ARG A 54 -16.47 -1.96 1.38
CA ARG A 54 -16.24 -3.33 1.83
C ARG A 54 -16.67 -4.35 0.77
N LEU A 55 -17.85 -4.21 0.20
CA LEU A 55 -18.37 -5.19 -0.77
C LEU A 55 -17.56 -5.21 -2.05
N THR A 56 -17.18 -4.04 -2.55
CA THR A 56 -16.35 -3.94 -3.74
C THR A 56 -14.98 -4.56 -3.50
N PHE A 57 -14.39 -4.27 -2.35
CA PHE A 57 -13.09 -4.83 -2.00
C PHE A 57 -13.14 -6.36 -1.88
N GLU A 58 -14.13 -6.88 -1.17
CA GLU A 58 -14.30 -8.32 -1.04
C GLU A 58 -14.49 -8.99 -2.40
N GLY A 59 -15.23 -8.35 -3.30
CA GLY A 59 -15.42 -8.85 -4.65
C GLY A 59 -14.12 -9.00 -5.42
N TYR A 60 -13.22 -8.02 -5.30
CA TYR A 60 -11.89 -8.13 -5.92
C TYR A 60 -11.08 -9.28 -5.32
N LEU A 61 -11.11 -9.43 -3.99
CA LEU A 61 -10.35 -10.51 -3.35
C LEU A 61 -10.84 -11.88 -3.79
N HIS A 62 -12.15 -12.06 -3.92
CA HIS A 62 -12.69 -13.32 -4.41
C HIS A 62 -12.29 -13.59 -5.86
N ARG A 63 -12.28 -12.55 -6.70
CA ARG A 63 -11.89 -12.67 -8.11
C ARG A 63 -10.45 -13.14 -8.26
N TYR A 64 -9.55 -12.65 -7.39
CA TYR A 64 -8.13 -12.95 -7.49
C TYR A 64 -7.69 -14.03 -6.51
N GLN A 65 -8.63 -14.69 -5.84
CA GLN A 65 -8.32 -15.75 -4.87
C GLN A 65 -7.53 -16.86 -5.55
N GLY A 66 -6.43 -17.25 -4.92
CA GLY A 66 -5.54 -18.27 -5.48
C GLY A 66 -4.53 -17.74 -6.49
N LEU A 67 -4.68 -16.49 -6.94
CA LEU A 67 -3.77 -15.87 -7.91
C LEU A 67 -2.78 -14.91 -7.25
N VAL A 68 -3.12 -14.37 -6.09
CA VAL A 68 -2.25 -13.44 -5.36
C VAL A 68 -2.05 -13.93 -3.94
N SER A 69 -0.94 -13.52 -3.32
CA SER A 69 -0.58 -13.90 -1.95
C SER A 69 -0.58 -12.72 -0.99
N CYS A 70 -0.67 -11.49 -1.51
CA CYS A 70 -0.53 -10.28 -0.73
C CYS A 70 -1.45 -9.20 -1.27
N ILE A 71 -1.97 -8.36 -0.39
CA ILE A 71 -2.70 -7.15 -0.76
C ILE A 71 -1.82 -5.95 -0.43
N LEU A 72 -1.59 -5.11 -1.44
CA LEU A 72 -0.75 -3.92 -1.33
C LEU A 72 -1.60 -2.67 -1.51
N PHE A 73 -1.44 -1.74 -0.59
CA PHE A 73 -2.06 -0.41 -0.72
C PHE A 73 -0.98 0.63 -0.97
N PHE A 74 -1.16 1.39 -2.05
CA PHE A 74 -0.38 2.61 -2.28
C PHE A 74 -1.19 3.75 -1.68
N GLY A 75 -0.88 4.14 -0.44
CA GLY A 75 -1.59 5.17 0.29
C GLY A 75 -2.83 4.66 1.02
N GLY A 76 -3.64 5.61 1.50
CA GLY A 76 -4.87 5.30 2.24
C GLY A 76 -4.74 5.51 3.75
N GLU A 77 -3.53 5.74 4.27
CA GLU A 77 -3.31 5.92 5.71
C GLU A 77 -3.97 7.20 6.24
N TRP A 78 -4.32 8.14 5.36
CA TRP A 78 -5.05 9.34 5.74
C TRP A 78 -6.52 9.06 6.07
N ASN A 79 -7.02 7.85 5.77
CA ASN A 79 -8.32 7.38 6.25
C ASN A 79 -8.10 6.03 6.95
N PRO A 80 -7.61 6.07 8.22
CA PRO A 80 -7.20 4.85 8.90
C PRO A 80 -8.32 3.82 9.06
N GLN A 81 -9.55 4.28 9.29
CA GLN A 81 -10.67 3.36 9.51
C GLN A 81 -10.96 2.54 8.25
N ALA A 82 -10.98 3.21 7.08
CA ALA A 82 -11.19 2.52 5.81
C ALA A 82 -10.06 1.55 5.51
N LEU A 83 -8.82 1.98 5.73
CA LEU A 83 -7.65 1.14 5.48
C LEU A 83 -7.64 -0.08 6.38
N ILE A 84 -7.85 0.10 7.68
CA ILE A 84 -7.82 -1.01 8.65
C ILE A 84 -8.90 -2.03 8.31
N GLU A 85 -10.09 -1.58 7.94
CA GLU A 85 -11.16 -2.50 7.53
C GLU A 85 -10.69 -3.42 6.40
N LYS A 86 -10.06 -2.85 5.38
CA LYS A 86 -9.59 -3.64 4.22
C LYS A 86 -8.42 -4.55 4.59
N LEU A 87 -7.54 -4.09 5.47
CA LEU A 87 -6.44 -4.93 5.96
C LEU A 87 -6.95 -6.13 6.73
N LEU A 88 -7.95 -5.93 7.59
CA LEU A 88 -8.54 -7.02 8.36
C LEU A 88 -9.24 -8.04 7.45
N ILE A 89 -9.96 -7.57 6.44
CA ILE A 89 -10.60 -8.45 5.46
C ILE A 89 -9.54 -9.30 4.75
N SER A 90 -8.45 -8.68 4.32
CA SER A 90 -7.36 -9.39 3.65
C SER A 90 -6.78 -10.48 4.54
N LYS A 91 -6.55 -10.18 5.81
CA LYS A 91 -5.99 -11.15 6.76
C LYS A 91 -6.93 -12.32 7.02
N THR A 92 -8.25 -12.07 7.10
CA THR A 92 -9.21 -13.16 7.30
C THR A 92 -9.25 -14.10 6.10
N MET A 93 -8.84 -13.64 4.92
CA MET A 93 -8.75 -14.47 3.73
C MET A 93 -7.38 -15.12 3.57
N GLY A 94 -6.51 -15.01 4.57
CA GLY A 94 -5.20 -15.65 4.55
C GLY A 94 -4.16 -14.93 3.71
N LEU A 95 -4.41 -13.66 3.37
CA LEU A 95 -3.49 -12.88 2.54
C LEU A 95 -2.57 -12.05 3.42
N LYS A 96 -1.34 -11.85 2.96
CA LYS A 96 -0.43 -10.90 3.58
C LYS A 96 -0.84 -9.49 3.22
N THR A 97 -0.38 -8.51 3.99
CA THR A 97 -0.75 -7.12 3.82
C THR A 97 0.48 -6.25 3.77
N CYS A 98 0.44 -5.24 2.89
CA CYS A 98 1.54 -4.30 2.70
C CYS A 98 0.97 -2.90 2.47
N LEU A 99 1.63 -1.89 3.03
CA LEU A 99 1.31 -0.49 2.80
C LEU A 99 2.56 0.23 2.29
N TYR A 100 2.40 0.97 1.20
CA TYR A 100 3.38 1.95 0.73
C TYR A 100 2.88 3.33 1.14
N THR A 101 3.66 4.03 1.95
CA THR A 101 3.34 5.41 2.37
C THR A 101 4.53 6.32 2.11
N GLY A 102 4.24 7.59 1.80
CA GLY A 102 5.27 8.61 1.74
C GLY A 102 5.62 9.20 3.09
N LYS A 103 4.92 8.83 4.14
CA LYS A 103 5.22 9.27 5.50
C LYS A 103 6.34 8.44 6.09
N ASP A 104 7.02 9.00 7.09
CA ASP A 104 8.04 8.26 7.82
C ASP A 104 7.45 7.35 8.89
N LYS A 105 6.26 7.66 9.35
CA LYS A 105 5.55 6.88 10.37
C LYS A 105 4.07 6.86 10.08
N VAL A 106 3.41 5.76 10.48
CA VAL A 106 1.96 5.62 10.42
C VAL A 106 1.43 5.21 11.79
N PRO A 107 0.14 5.43 12.08
CA PRO A 107 -0.44 5.04 13.37
C PRO A 107 -0.21 3.56 13.68
N GLN A 108 0.06 3.27 14.94
CA GLN A 108 0.36 1.91 15.38
C GLN A 108 -0.79 0.94 15.07
N LYS A 109 -2.03 1.41 15.11
CA LYS A 109 -3.19 0.57 14.80
C LYS A 109 -3.20 0.08 13.36
N ILE A 110 -2.58 0.84 12.42
CA ILE A 110 -2.39 0.38 11.05
C ILE A 110 -1.23 -0.61 11.02
N VAL A 111 -0.11 -0.27 11.65
CA VAL A 111 1.08 -1.13 11.68
C VAL A 111 0.76 -2.52 12.19
N GLN A 112 -0.11 -2.63 13.19
CA GLN A 112 -0.49 -3.92 13.77
C GLN A 112 -1.17 -4.85 12.77
N GLN A 113 -1.71 -4.30 11.69
CA GLN A 113 -2.41 -5.08 10.67
C GLN A 113 -1.55 -5.35 9.43
N LEU A 114 -0.29 -4.94 9.44
CA LEU A 114 0.59 -5.07 8.29
C LEU A 114 1.63 -6.17 8.49
N ASP A 115 1.92 -6.87 7.39
CA ASP A 115 3.07 -7.77 7.32
C ASP A 115 4.30 -7.02 6.80
N PHE A 116 4.10 -6.07 5.88
CA PHE A 116 5.17 -5.27 5.28
C PHE A 116 4.78 -3.80 5.29
N LEU A 117 5.78 -2.93 5.42
CA LEU A 117 5.57 -1.48 5.40
C LEU A 117 6.71 -0.80 4.67
N LYS A 118 6.37 -0.03 3.63
CA LYS A 118 7.33 0.86 2.97
C LYS A 118 7.03 2.28 3.43
N THR A 119 8.04 2.97 3.94
CA THR A 119 7.95 4.35 4.41
C THR A 119 8.86 5.27 3.62
N GLY A 120 8.61 6.56 3.71
CA GLY A 120 9.45 7.61 3.15
C GLY A 120 8.92 8.18 1.85
N ALA A 121 8.93 9.51 1.75
CA ALA A 121 8.50 10.22 0.55
C ALA A 121 9.49 10.01 -0.59
N TRP A 122 9.00 10.15 -1.82
CA TRP A 122 9.86 10.20 -2.99
C TRP A 122 10.63 11.52 -2.98
N LEU A 123 11.95 11.43 -2.92
CA LEU A 123 12.84 12.59 -3.00
C LEU A 123 13.72 12.42 -4.24
N PRO A 124 13.62 13.32 -5.23
CA PRO A 124 14.37 13.17 -6.47
C PRO A 124 15.88 13.04 -6.29
N THR A 125 16.42 13.65 -5.23
CA THR A 125 17.86 13.63 -4.97
C THR A 125 18.33 12.34 -4.31
N ARG A 126 17.42 11.53 -3.75
CA ARG A 126 17.78 10.33 -3.01
C ARG A 126 17.32 9.04 -3.68
N GLY A 127 16.32 9.13 -4.56
CA GLY A 127 15.83 7.98 -5.32
C GLY A 127 14.93 7.04 -4.54
N GLY A 128 14.53 5.97 -5.19
CA GLY A 128 13.64 4.97 -4.63
C GLY A 128 14.37 3.83 -3.92
N LEU A 129 13.64 2.78 -3.63
CA LEU A 129 14.14 1.65 -2.82
C LEU A 129 15.39 0.98 -3.42
N GLU A 130 15.55 1.04 -4.73
CA GLU A 130 16.69 0.42 -5.43
C GLU A 130 17.99 1.20 -5.27
N LYS A 131 17.93 2.41 -4.75
CA LYS A 131 19.11 3.27 -4.61
C LYS A 131 19.69 3.18 -3.20
N PRO A 132 21.01 3.05 -3.05
CA PRO A 132 21.62 3.07 -1.71
C PRO A 132 21.48 4.40 -0.99
N THR A 133 21.23 5.50 -1.73
CA THR A 133 21.04 6.83 -1.16
C THR A 133 19.62 7.09 -0.66
N THR A 134 18.70 6.17 -0.85
CA THR A 134 17.29 6.39 -0.57
C THR A 134 17.01 6.65 0.91
N ASN A 135 16.02 7.52 1.16
CA ASN A 135 15.42 7.68 2.48
C ASN A 135 14.27 6.69 2.69
N GLN A 136 13.87 5.97 1.64
CA GLN A 136 12.75 5.05 1.72
C GLN A 136 13.20 3.74 2.36
N ARG A 137 12.29 3.11 3.11
CA ARG A 137 12.56 1.85 3.79
C ARG A 137 11.43 0.87 3.55
N PHE A 138 11.78 -0.36 3.22
CA PHE A 138 10.84 -1.47 3.11
C PHE A 138 11.15 -2.46 4.23
N MET A 139 10.20 -2.63 5.14
CA MET A 139 10.38 -3.45 6.33
C MET A 139 9.46 -4.66 6.31
N ASP A 140 10.01 -5.80 6.70
CA ASP A 140 9.21 -6.96 7.11
C ASP A 140 8.90 -6.78 8.60
N LEU A 141 7.63 -6.52 8.91
CA LEU A 141 7.23 -6.21 10.28
C LEU A 141 7.15 -7.46 11.16
N LYS A 142 7.11 -8.65 10.58
CA LYS A 142 7.12 -9.90 11.34
C LYS A 142 8.50 -10.21 11.89
N THR A 143 9.55 -9.92 11.11
CA THR A 143 10.93 -10.20 11.50
C THR A 143 11.66 -8.96 11.99
N GLY A 144 11.18 -7.76 11.66
CA GLY A 144 11.86 -6.50 11.91
C GLY A 144 13.01 -6.22 10.95
N ASN A 145 13.13 -6.98 9.88
CA ASN A 145 14.24 -6.84 8.95
C ASN A 145 13.96 -5.78 7.88
N LEU A 146 14.99 -5.00 7.56
CA LEU A 146 14.96 -4.07 6.44
C LEU A 146 15.23 -4.85 5.15
N LEU A 147 14.33 -4.75 4.18
CA LEU A 147 14.41 -5.53 2.95
C LEU A 147 14.81 -4.71 1.72
N ASN A 148 15.36 -3.51 1.91
CA ASN A 148 15.76 -2.67 0.78
C ASN A 148 16.71 -3.39 -0.18
N TYR A 149 17.57 -4.26 0.34
CA TYR A 149 18.53 -4.98 -0.50
C TYR A 149 17.85 -5.85 -1.56
N LYS A 150 16.60 -6.26 -1.35
CA LYS A 150 15.87 -7.09 -2.33
C LYS A 150 15.41 -6.31 -3.56
N PHE A 151 15.49 -4.98 -3.51
CA PHE A 151 15.15 -4.10 -4.64
C PHE A 151 16.38 -3.71 -5.47
N ARG A 152 17.56 -4.13 -5.04
CA ARG A 152 18.82 -3.85 -5.73
C ARG A 152 19.26 -5.09 -6.51
N GLU A 153 19.90 -4.84 -7.64
CA GLU A 153 20.48 -5.91 -8.45
C GLU A 153 21.90 -6.22 -8.03
#